data_71ea381145946e4f5bc3dbb67e37c667
#
_entry.id   71ea381145946e4f5bc3dbb67e37c667
#
_cell.length_a   1.000
_cell.length_b   1.000
_cell.length_c   1.000
_cell.angle_alpha   90.00
_cell.angle_beta   90.00
_cell.angle_gamma   90.00
#
_symmetry.space_group_name_H-M   'P 1'
#
loop_
_entity.id
_entity.type
_entity.pdbx_description
1 polymer ?
#
loop_
_entity_poly.entity_id
_entity_poly.type
_entity_poly.pdbx_seq_one_letter_code
_entity_poly.pdbx_strand_id
1 'polypeptide(L)'
;MSDDREAQIRRQWERWNAGDRESHMGEVAGDFVVESALTGRSFEGRAGLRAWMAEIDESFEGWRLWIDEVREVTGDRYLVLGGVHLRGRGSGVEFDQPIGWVLDFRGDSVVRLQNLADHDGAIAAANRE
;
A
#
# COMPACT_ATOMS: atom_id res chain seq x y z
N MET A 1 -15.32 -0.42 13.57
CA MET A 1 -14.46 -0.83 14.70
C MET A 1 -13.01 -0.86 14.25
N SER A 2 -12.10 -0.22 15.00
CA SER A 2 -10.69 -0.12 14.60
C SER A 2 -10.01 -1.48 14.46
N ASP A 3 -10.35 -2.44 15.32
CA ASP A 3 -9.78 -3.78 15.25
C ASP A 3 -10.15 -4.49 13.94
N ASP A 4 -11.34 -4.25 13.41
CA ASP A 4 -11.78 -4.87 12.17
C ASP A 4 -10.99 -4.32 10.97
N ARG A 5 -10.70 -3.02 10.96
CA ARG A 5 -9.91 -2.40 9.90
C ARG A 5 -8.45 -2.78 9.97
N GLU A 6 -7.88 -2.87 11.17
CA GLU A 6 -6.53 -3.37 11.34
C GLU A 6 -6.41 -4.80 10.82
N ALA A 7 -7.37 -5.67 11.18
CA ALA A 7 -7.39 -7.04 10.70
C ALA A 7 -7.53 -7.11 9.18
N GLN A 8 -8.35 -6.24 8.60
CA GLN A 8 -8.50 -6.13 7.14
C GLN A 8 -7.19 -5.74 6.48
N ILE A 9 -6.49 -4.74 7.03
CA ILE A 9 -5.19 -4.29 6.52
C ILE A 9 -4.18 -5.45 6.56
N ARG A 10 -4.08 -6.16 7.67
CA ARG A 10 -3.14 -7.26 7.80
C ARG A 10 -3.44 -8.40 6.84
N ARG A 11 -4.72 -8.70 6.61
CA ARG A 11 -5.13 -9.69 5.60
C ARG A 11 -4.71 -9.27 4.19
N GLN A 12 -4.80 -7.97 3.87
CA GLN A 12 -4.38 -7.45 2.57
C GLN A 12 -2.89 -7.68 2.33
N TRP A 13 -2.06 -7.40 3.33
CA TRP A 13 -0.61 -7.63 3.23
C TRP A 13 -0.30 -9.12 3.06
N GLU A 14 -0.99 -9.99 3.80
CA GLU A 14 -0.83 -11.44 3.67
C GLU A 14 -1.19 -11.94 2.28
N ARG A 15 -2.32 -11.49 1.74
CA ARG A 15 -2.76 -11.85 0.38
C ARG A 15 -1.80 -11.37 -0.67
N TRP A 16 -1.33 -10.14 -0.51
CA TRP A 16 -0.34 -9.58 -1.42
C TRP A 16 0.92 -10.44 -1.45
N ASN A 17 1.44 -10.80 -0.28
CA ASN A 17 2.65 -11.62 -0.16
C ASN A 17 2.43 -13.05 -0.69
N ALA A 18 1.19 -13.52 -0.67
CA ALA A 18 0.82 -14.82 -1.24
C ALA A 18 0.59 -14.78 -2.76
N GLY A 19 0.66 -13.58 -3.36
CA GLY A 19 0.44 -13.40 -4.79
C GLY A 19 -1.03 -13.21 -5.18
N ASP A 20 -1.92 -13.10 -4.21
CA ASP A 20 -3.36 -12.93 -4.44
C ASP A 20 -3.73 -11.46 -4.56
N ARG A 21 -3.46 -10.88 -5.73
CA ARG A 21 -3.74 -9.46 -5.99
C ARG A 21 -5.19 -9.20 -6.37
N GLU A 22 -5.90 -10.20 -6.88
CA GLU A 22 -7.31 -10.05 -7.27
C GLU A 22 -8.20 -9.77 -6.06
N SER A 23 -7.97 -10.45 -4.93
CA SER A 23 -8.69 -10.16 -3.69
C SER A 23 -8.43 -8.75 -3.19
N HIS A 24 -7.19 -8.27 -3.36
CA HIS A 24 -6.80 -6.90 -3.00
C HIS A 24 -7.62 -5.89 -3.81
N MET A 25 -7.75 -6.09 -5.11
CA MET A 25 -8.53 -5.20 -5.96
C MET A 25 -10.02 -5.19 -5.62
N GLY A 26 -10.56 -6.30 -5.12
CA GLY A 26 -11.96 -6.39 -4.72
C GLY A 26 -12.32 -5.53 -3.51
N GLU A 27 -11.35 -5.17 -2.69
CA GLU A 27 -11.56 -4.37 -1.47
C GLU A 27 -11.35 -2.87 -1.67
N VAL A 28 -10.97 -2.43 -2.87
CA VAL A 28 -10.85 -1.01 -3.16
C VAL A 28 -12.12 -0.48 -3.82
N ALA A 29 -12.41 0.79 -3.57
CA ALA A 29 -13.56 1.44 -4.19
C ALA A 29 -13.32 1.65 -5.69
N GLY A 30 -14.39 1.79 -6.48
CA GLY A 30 -14.26 2.05 -7.91
C GLY A 30 -13.59 3.38 -8.23
N ASP A 31 -13.69 4.35 -7.31
CA ASP A 31 -13.06 5.67 -7.43
C ASP A 31 -11.75 5.76 -6.62
N PHE A 32 -11.13 4.63 -6.35
CA PHE A 32 -9.89 4.51 -5.59
C PHE A 32 -8.74 5.29 -6.25
N VAL A 33 -7.90 5.89 -5.41
CA VAL A 33 -6.70 6.60 -5.87
C VAL A 33 -5.50 6.05 -5.11
N VAL A 34 -4.42 5.70 -5.83
CA VAL A 34 -3.13 5.39 -5.22
C VAL A 34 -2.13 6.47 -5.62
N GLU A 35 -1.45 7.02 -4.62
CA GLU A 35 -0.35 7.98 -4.81
C GLU A 35 0.93 7.29 -4.38
N SER A 36 1.85 7.07 -5.33
CA SER A 36 3.04 6.26 -5.08
C SER A 36 4.31 7.11 -5.13
N ALA A 37 5.04 7.13 -4.01
CA ALA A 37 6.37 7.72 -3.98
C ALA A 37 7.40 6.86 -4.74
N LEU A 38 7.12 5.56 -4.93
CA LEU A 38 8.01 4.68 -5.68
C LEU A 38 8.06 5.04 -7.17
N THR A 39 6.94 5.48 -7.73
CA THR A 39 6.85 5.87 -9.14
C THR A 39 6.75 7.38 -9.32
N GLY A 40 6.43 8.13 -8.26
CA GLY A 40 6.20 9.56 -8.31
C GLY A 40 4.89 9.95 -9.01
N ARG A 41 3.96 9.01 -9.17
CA ARG A 41 2.73 9.18 -9.94
C ARG A 41 1.50 8.78 -9.13
N SER A 42 0.34 9.27 -9.57
CA SER A 42 -0.96 8.88 -9.05
C SER A 42 -1.71 8.05 -10.08
N PHE A 43 -2.50 7.10 -9.59
CA PHE A 43 -3.30 6.21 -10.43
C PHE A 43 -4.71 6.17 -9.88
N GLU A 44 -5.71 6.11 -10.76
CA GLU A 44 -7.11 6.16 -10.37
C GLU A 44 -7.86 4.90 -10.76
N GLY A 45 -8.76 4.46 -9.88
CA GLY A 45 -9.64 3.33 -10.10
C GLY A 45 -8.92 1.99 -10.13
N ARG A 46 -9.66 0.95 -10.43
CA ARG A 46 -9.08 -0.41 -10.51
C ARG A 46 -8.11 -0.55 -11.66
N ALA A 47 -8.41 0.09 -12.80
CA ALA A 47 -7.49 0.10 -13.94
C ALA A 47 -6.18 0.80 -13.57
N GLY A 48 -6.26 1.89 -12.81
CA GLY A 48 -5.06 2.58 -12.31
C GLY A 48 -4.26 1.72 -11.35
N LEU A 49 -4.93 0.99 -10.47
CA LEU A 49 -4.27 0.06 -9.55
C LEU A 49 -3.51 -1.02 -10.31
N ARG A 50 -4.12 -1.60 -11.36
CA ARG A 50 -3.44 -2.58 -12.21
C ARG A 50 -2.23 -1.98 -12.92
N ALA A 51 -2.35 -0.74 -13.41
CA ALA A 51 -1.25 -0.06 -14.09
C ALA A 51 -0.09 0.19 -13.13
N TRP A 52 -0.37 0.59 -11.89
CA TRP A 52 0.64 0.78 -10.85
C TRP A 52 1.37 -0.52 -10.55
N MET A 53 0.63 -1.61 -10.35
CA MET A 53 1.22 -2.94 -10.12
C MET A 53 2.11 -3.37 -11.28
N ALA A 54 1.67 -3.14 -12.51
CA ALA A 54 2.44 -3.49 -13.71
C ALA A 54 3.74 -2.71 -13.80
N GLU A 55 3.74 -1.41 -13.47
CA GLU A 55 4.97 -0.60 -13.47
C GLU A 55 5.98 -1.13 -12.47
N ILE A 56 5.53 -1.53 -11.29
CA ILE A 56 6.43 -2.10 -10.27
C ILE A 56 6.98 -3.45 -10.74
N ASP A 57 6.12 -4.28 -11.34
CA ASP A 57 6.54 -5.58 -11.86
C ASP A 57 7.56 -5.46 -13.00
N GLU A 58 7.56 -4.36 -13.75
CA GLU A 58 8.57 -4.12 -14.78
C GLU A 58 9.95 -3.90 -14.19
N SER A 59 10.02 -3.30 -13.01
CA SER A 59 11.30 -2.98 -12.36
C SER A 59 11.78 -4.07 -11.41
N PHE A 60 10.85 -4.82 -10.82
CA PHE A 60 11.16 -5.79 -9.77
C PHE A 60 10.48 -7.13 -10.07
N GLU A 61 11.25 -8.22 -9.92
CA GLU A 61 10.72 -9.56 -10.15
C GLU A 61 10.19 -10.23 -8.88
N GLY A 62 10.41 -9.59 -7.72
CA GLY A 62 9.85 -10.06 -6.47
C GLY A 62 9.77 -8.94 -5.47
N TRP A 63 8.71 -8.92 -4.69
CA TRP A 63 8.55 -7.94 -3.63
C TRP A 63 7.66 -8.50 -2.53
N ARG A 64 8.08 -8.27 -1.31
CA ARG A 64 7.41 -8.76 -0.12
C ARG A 64 7.24 -7.61 0.86
N LEU A 65 6.05 -7.46 1.36
CA LEU A 65 5.69 -6.39 2.29
C LEU A 65 5.75 -6.89 3.73
N TRP A 66 6.14 -6.01 4.66
CA TRP A 66 6.00 -6.31 6.08
C TRP A 66 5.41 -5.12 6.82
N ILE A 67 4.83 -5.40 7.99
CA ILE A 67 4.23 -4.40 8.87
C ILE A 67 4.98 -4.40 10.20
N ASP A 68 5.45 -3.23 10.62
CA ASP A 68 5.98 -3.02 11.96
C ASP A 68 4.90 -2.48 12.89
N GLU A 69 4.04 -1.60 12.36
CA GLU A 69 3.02 -0.95 13.19
C GLU A 69 1.82 -0.53 12.34
N VAL A 70 0.62 -0.67 12.92
CA VAL A 70 -0.62 -0.12 12.37
C VAL A 70 -1.17 0.86 13.39
N ARG A 71 -1.46 2.10 12.98
CA ARG A 71 -2.04 3.14 13.83
C ARG A 71 -3.35 3.63 13.26
N GLU A 72 -4.37 3.73 14.10
CA GLU A 72 -5.58 4.45 13.75
C GLU A 72 -5.32 5.95 13.96
N VAL A 73 -5.43 6.73 12.88
CA VAL A 73 -5.27 8.19 12.95
C VAL A 73 -6.62 8.85 13.22
N THR A 74 -7.61 8.46 12.43
CA THR A 74 -9.03 8.79 12.66
C THR A 74 -9.81 7.50 12.42
N GLY A 75 -11.12 7.51 12.67
CA GLY A 75 -11.93 6.32 12.40
C GLY A 75 -11.83 5.81 10.97
N ASP A 76 -11.54 6.69 10.01
CA ASP A 76 -11.47 6.34 8.59
C ASP A 76 -10.06 6.40 7.99
N ARG A 77 -9.07 6.80 8.78
CA ARG A 77 -7.69 6.88 8.29
C ARG A 77 -6.75 6.07 9.15
N TYR A 78 -5.96 5.22 8.50
CA TYR A 78 -4.96 4.38 9.14
C TYR A 78 -3.58 4.64 8.56
N LEU A 79 -2.58 4.59 9.44
CA LEU A 79 -1.17 4.69 9.07
C LEU A 79 -0.54 3.32 9.29
N VAL A 80 0.15 2.81 8.28
CA VAL A 80 0.90 1.55 8.36
C VAL A 80 2.37 1.86 8.17
N LEU A 81 3.19 1.48 9.13
CA LEU A 81 4.64 1.62 9.06
C LEU A 81 5.24 0.24 8.89
N GLY A 82 6.11 0.09 7.93
CA GLY A 82 6.78 -1.16 7.64
C GLY A 82 7.75 -0.97 6.49
N GLY A 83 7.74 -1.87 5.53
CA GLY A 83 8.61 -1.74 4.39
C GLY A 83 8.34 -2.80 3.33
N VAL A 84 9.22 -2.82 2.35
CA VAL A 84 9.16 -3.77 1.25
C VAL A 84 10.56 -4.34 0.98
N HIS A 85 10.62 -5.65 0.78
CA HIS A 85 11.81 -6.33 0.28
C HIS A 85 11.65 -6.45 -1.23
N LEU A 86 12.62 -5.93 -1.98
CA LEU A 86 12.58 -5.87 -3.43
C LEU A 86 13.74 -6.62 -4.04
N ARG A 87 13.49 -7.22 -5.21
CA ARG A 87 14.52 -7.83 -6.01
C ARG A 87 14.47 -7.23 -7.42
N GLY A 88 15.56 -6.63 -7.85
CA GLY A 88 15.63 -5.97 -9.14
C GLY A 88 15.55 -6.98 -10.29
N ARG A 89 14.72 -6.67 -11.29
CA ARG A 89 14.58 -7.50 -12.48
C ARG A 89 15.83 -7.36 -13.33
N GLY A 90 16.41 -8.50 -13.69
CA GLY A 90 17.62 -8.56 -14.51
C GLY A 90 18.91 -8.48 -13.70
N SER A 91 19.00 -7.61 -12.70
CA SER A 91 20.19 -7.49 -11.86
C SER A 91 20.24 -8.53 -10.75
N GLY A 92 19.08 -8.97 -10.27
CA GLY A 92 18.97 -9.87 -9.12
C GLY A 92 19.36 -9.24 -7.79
N VAL A 93 19.64 -7.94 -7.74
CA VAL A 93 20.00 -7.25 -6.51
C VAL A 93 18.79 -7.17 -5.60
N GLU A 94 18.97 -7.57 -4.34
CA GLU A 94 17.91 -7.52 -3.33
C GLU A 94 18.20 -6.41 -2.31
N PHE A 95 17.15 -5.73 -1.88
CA PHE A 95 17.27 -4.68 -0.87
C PHE A 95 15.94 -4.46 -0.16
N ASP A 96 16.03 -3.87 1.04
CA ASP A 96 14.86 -3.50 1.82
C ASP A 96 14.67 -2.00 1.75
N GLN A 97 13.42 -1.58 1.58
CA GLN A 97 13.05 -0.16 1.54
C GLN A 97 11.99 0.09 2.60
N PRO A 98 12.24 0.99 3.57
CA PRO A 98 11.17 1.41 4.48
C PRO A 98 10.06 2.09 3.70
N ILE A 99 8.84 1.76 4.02
CA ILE A 99 7.65 2.35 3.39
C ILE A 99 6.64 2.66 4.49
N GLY A 100 5.96 3.80 4.36
CA GLY A 100 4.77 4.10 5.12
C GLY A 100 3.59 4.20 4.19
N TRP A 101 2.45 3.69 4.63
CA TRP A 101 1.21 3.75 3.86
C TRP A 101 0.16 4.50 4.65
N VAL A 102 -0.58 5.39 3.98
CA VAL A 102 -1.75 6.04 4.55
C VAL A 102 -2.97 5.53 3.78
N LEU A 103 -3.89 4.91 4.51
CA LEU A 103 -5.11 4.34 3.93
C LEU A 103 -6.30 5.14 4.42
N ASP A 104 -7.11 5.62 3.49
CA ASP A 104 -8.40 6.24 3.78
C ASP A 104 -9.51 5.28 3.39
N PHE A 105 -10.46 5.07 4.28
CA PHE A 105 -11.58 4.15 4.11
C PHE A 105 -12.90 4.89 3.94
N ARG A 106 -13.78 4.27 3.17
CA ARG A 106 -15.21 4.62 3.12
C ARG A 106 -15.98 3.31 3.29
N GLY A 107 -16.55 3.11 4.50
CA GLY A 107 -17.09 1.81 4.85
C GLY A 107 -16.00 0.76 4.88
N ASP A 108 -16.18 -0.34 4.17
CA ASP A 108 -15.21 -1.44 4.09
C ASP A 108 -14.22 -1.29 2.94
N SER A 109 -14.34 -0.21 2.17
CA SER A 109 -13.51 -0.02 0.97
C SER A 109 -12.42 1.01 1.19
N VAL A 110 -11.23 0.74 0.68
CA VAL A 110 -10.14 1.72 0.63
C VAL A 110 -10.41 2.66 -0.54
N VAL A 111 -10.48 3.97 -0.27
CA VAL A 111 -10.71 4.98 -1.31
C VAL A 111 -9.43 5.70 -1.71
N ARG A 112 -8.42 5.69 -0.85
CA ARG A 112 -7.14 6.34 -1.15
C ARG A 112 -6.02 5.60 -0.44
N LEU A 113 -4.94 5.37 -1.15
CA LEU A 113 -3.73 4.79 -0.61
C LEU A 113 -2.56 5.69 -1.00
N GLN A 114 -1.79 6.13 -0.01
CA GLN A 114 -0.55 6.86 -0.25
C GLN A 114 0.61 5.98 0.15
N ASN A 115 1.58 5.83 -0.75
CA ASN A 115 2.85 5.16 -0.49
C ASN A 115 3.92 6.21 -0.30
N LEU A 116 4.58 6.23 0.86
CA LEU A 116 5.63 7.19 1.16
C LEU A 116 6.96 6.44 1.34
N ALA A 117 8.04 7.03 0.84
CA ALA A 117 9.36 6.40 0.82
C ALA A 117 10.04 6.33 2.19
N ASP A 118 9.51 7.00 3.20
CA ASP A 118 10.03 6.94 4.57
C ASP A 118 8.91 7.10 5.60
N HIS A 119 9.19 6.68 6.83
CA HIS A 119 8.20 6.70 7.91
C HIS A 119 7.82 8.12 8.34
N ASP A 120 8.77 9.03 8.39
CA ASP A 120 8.49 10.42 8.78
C ASP A 120 7.55 11.10 7.79
N GLY A 121 7.77 10.89 6.49
CA GLY A 121 6.88 11.39 5.45
C GLY A 121 5.48 10.83 5.56
N ALA A 122 5.37 9.54 5.88
CA ALA A 122 4.07 8.88 6.05
C ALA A 122 3.33 9.43 7.28
N ILE A 123 4.03 9.62 8.39
CA ILE A 123 3.44 10.19 9.60
C ILE A 123 2.92 11.61 9.31
N ALA A 124 3.72 12.43 8.63
CA ALA A 124 3.31 13.79 8.26
C ALA A 124 2.09 13.77 7.33
N ALA A 125 2.06 12.88 6.35
CA ALA A 125 0.94 12.76 5.42
C ALA A 125 -0.34 12.31 6.15
N ALA A 126 -0.23 11.38 7.09
CA ALA A 126 -1.36 10.86 7.86
C ALA A 126 -2.01 11.95 8.73
N ASN A 127 -1.22 12.92 9.17
CA ASN A 127 -1.71 14.03 10.02
C ASN A 127 -2.22 15.23 9.23
N ARG A 128 -2.17 15.20 7.90
CA ARG A 128 -2.76 16.24 7.05
C ARG A 128 -4.25 16.01 6.88
N GLU A 129 -4.98 17.08 6.73
CA GLU A 129 -6.42 17.01 6.46
C GLU A 129 -6.74 16.72 4.99
#